data_a8251dd69a281da2c2ee29b7e8727f7a
#
_entry.id   a8251dd69a281da2c2ee29b7e8727f7a
#
_cell.length_a   1.000
_cell.length_b   1.000
_cell.length_c   1.000
_cell.angle_alpha   90.00
_cell.angle_beta   90.00
_cell.angle_gamma   90.00
#
_symmetry.space_group_name_H-M   'P 1'
#
loop_
_entity.id
_entity.type
_entity.pdbx_description
1 polymer ?
#
loop_
_entity_poly.entity_id
_entity_poly.type
_entity_poly.pdbx_seq_one_letter_code
_entity_poly.pdbx_strand_id
1 'polypeptide(L)'
;MTDSPNEDVMWIMHMIMHRYRAKQFELLRDGNYDITHMEAKVLSYVGRHPGATQGELSRFMERDKAQLARLIKGLRDKSLVISEMDPDDRRSMRLTLTDAGNHIRTIMKREGKRLTELGVSGLSEEEHQQLLKLVHKVYENFE
;
A
#
# COMPACT_ATOMS: atom_id res chain seq x y z
N MET A 1 -22.91 -20.01 -15.31
CA MET A 1 -21.57 -19.52 -14.95
C MET A 1 -20.73 -19.49 -16.21
N THR A 2 -20.31 -18.32 -16.61
CA THR A 2 -19.46 -18.19 -17.80
C THR A 2 -18.02 -18.31 -17.37
N ASP A 3 -17.28 -19.17 -18.05
CA ASP A 3 -15.87 -19.37 -17.76
C ASP A 3 -14.96 -18.28 -18.36
N SER A 4 -15.57 -17.17 -18.83
CA SER A 4 -14.81 -16.07 -19.39
C SER A 4 -14.24 -15.19 -18.27
N PRO A 5 -12.91 -15.07 -18.13
CA PRO A 5 -12.30 -14.19 -17.13
C PRO A 5 -12.77 -12.73 -17.22
N ASN A 6 -13.21 -12.30 -18.42
CA ASN A 6 -13.66 -10.93 -18.63
C ASN A 6 -15.02 -10.60 -18.02
N GLU A 7 -15.75 -11.62 -17.57
CA GLU A 7 -17.07 -11.46 -16.97
C GLU A 7 -17.03 -11.57 -15.43
N ASP A 8 -15.86 -11.92 -14.89
CA ASP A 8 -15.68 -12.03 -13.44
C ASP A 8 -15.21 -10.69 -12.88
N VAL A 9 -16.09 -10.06 -12.09
CA VAL A 9 -15.78 -8.78 -11.45
C VAL A 9 -14.54 -8.85 -10.58
N MET A 10 -14.38 -9.91 -9.81
CA MET A 10 -13.23 -10.07 -8.92
C MET A 10 -11.93 -10.26 -9.70
N TRP A 11 -12.00 -11.01 -10.80
CA TRP A 11 -10.84 -11.18 -11.67
C TRP A 11 -10.40 -9.86 -12.30
N ILE A 12 -11.34 -9.06 -12.80
CA ILE A 12 -11.05 -7.75 -13.39
C ILE A 12 -10.45 -6.82 -12.35
N MET A 13 -11.03 -6.78 -11.16
CA MET A 13 -10.48 -5.98 -10.05
C MET A 13 -9.05 -6.40 -9.69
N HIS A 14 -8.83 -7.71 -9.63
CA HIS A 14 -7.51 -8.26 -9.37
C HIS A 14 -6.50 -7.83 -10.44
N MET A 15 -6.86 -7.92 -11.70
CA MET A 15 -5.98 -7.52 -12.82
C MET A 15 -5.71 -6.03 -12.84
N ILE A 16 -6.71 -5.20 -12.52
CA ILE A 16 -6.53 -3.75 -12.39
C ILE A 16 -5.50 -3.47 -11.30
N MET A 17 -5.66 -4.05 -10.12
CA MET A 17 -4.75 -3.82 -9.00
C MET A 17 -3.35 -4.39 -9.27
N HIS A 18 -3.27 -5.51 -9.95
CA HIS A 18 -1.99 -6.08 -10.36
C HIS A 18 -1.21 -5.12 -11.27
N ARG A 19 -1.86 -4.60 -12.30
CA ARG A 19 -1.24 -3.64 -13.23
C ARG A 19 -0.93 -2.30 -12.56
N TYR A 20 -1.82 -1.83 -11.71
CA TYR A 20 -1.62 -0.60 -10.95
C TYR A 20 -0.36 -0.68 -10.09
N ARG A 21 -0.21 -1.77 -9.33
CA ARG A 21 0.96 -1.97 -8.46
C ARG A 21 2.24 -2.14 -9.26
N ALA A 22 2.18 -2.87 -10.38
CA ALA A 22 3.35 -3.06 -11.25
C ALA A 22 3.87 -1.74 -11.78
N LYS A 23 2.97 -0.86 -12.25
CA LYS A 23 3.34 0.47 -12.76
C LYS A 23 3.88 1.39 -11.65
N GLN A 24 3.25 1.34 -10.48
CA GLN A 24 3.69 2.12 -9.33
C GLN A 24 5.09 1.71 -8.88
N PHE A 25 5.35 0.40 -8.84
CA PHE A 25 6.64 -0.15 -8.44
C PHE A 25 7.73 0.09 -9.50
N GLU A 26 7.36 0.07 -10.78
CA GLU A 26 8.27 0.33 -11.90
C GLU A 26 8.99 1.67 -11.75
N LEU A 27 8.26 2.70 -11.31
CA LEU A 27 8.82 4.02 -11.07
C LEU A 27 9.91 4.00 -10.00
N LEU A 28 9.71 3.26 -8.93
CA LEU A 28 10.70 3.13 -7.85
C LEU A 28 11.93 2.37 -8.33
N ARG A 29 11.74 1.29 -9.08
CA ARG A 29 12.82 0.49 -9.65
C ARG A 29 13.66 1.32 -10.62
N ASP A 30 13.02 2.07 -11.50
CA ASP A 30 13.71 2.89 -12.50
C ASP A 30 14.44 4.08 -11.88
N GLY A 31 13.97 4.55 -10.73
CA GLY A 31 14.62 5.60 -9.95
C GLY A 31 15.76 5.12 -9.06
N ASN A 32 16.17 3.86 -9.17
CA ASN A 32 17.23 3.24 -8.37
C ASN A 32 16.94 3.21 -6.86
N TYR A 33 15.66 3.18 -6.47
CA TYR A 33 15.30 3.00 -5.08
C TYR A 33 15.38 1.51 -4.73
N ASP A 34 16.24 1.18 -3.79
CA ASP A 34 16.40 -0.19 -3.32
C ASP A 34 15.31 -0.52 -2.30
N ILE A 35 14.13 -0.83 -2.81
CA ILE A 35 12.97 -1.13 -1.98
C ILE A 35 12.13 -2.22 -2.64
N THR A 36 11.69 -3.20 -1.86
CA THR A 36 10.80 -4.25 -2.34
C THR A 36 9.35 -3.77 -2.33
N HIS A 37 8.48 -4.48 -3.04
CA HIS A 37 7.05 -4.20 -3.06
C HIS A 37 6.45 -4.24 -1.65
N MET A 38 6.83 -5.23 -0.84
CA MET A 38 6.33 -5.38 0.51
C MET A 38 6.83 -4.28 1.44
N GLU A 39 8.09 -3.88 1.28
CA GLU A 39 8.65 -2.73 2.01
C GLU A 39 7.92 -1.44 1.66
N ALA A 40 7.60 -1.24 0.38
CA ALA A 40 6.83 -0.09 -0.08
C ALA A 40 5.44 -0.05 0.58
N LYS A 41 4.81 -1.20 0.73
CA LYS A 41 3.51 -1.32 1.40
C LYS A 41 3.60 -0.94 2.87
N VAL A 42 4.66 -1.35 3.57
CA VAL A 42 4.92 -0.95 4.96
C VAL A 42 5.12 0.56 5.06
N LEU A 43 5.91 1.15 4.17
CA LEU A 43 6.12 2.61 4.15
C LEU A 43 4.82 3.37 3.99
N SER A 44 3.95 2.92 3.09
CA SER A 44 2.64 3.55 2.87
C SER A 44 1.78 3.51 4.13
N TYR A 45 1.74 2.38 4.81
CA TYR A 45 0.95 2.24 6.03
C TYR A 45 1.50 3.13 7.15
N VAL A 46 2.79 3.06 7.41
CA VAL A 46 3.45 3.85 8.47
C VAL A 46 3.29 5.35 8.20
N GLY A 47 3.36 5.75 6.94
CA GLY A 47 3.17 7.15 6.56
C GLY A 47 1.75 7.66 6.83
N ARG A 48 0.74 6.81 6.69
CA ARG A 48 -0.66 7.16 7.02
C ARG A 48 -0.92 7.09 8.51
N HIS A 49 -0.20 6.26 9.23
CA HIS A 49 -0.39 6.02 10.65
C HIS A 49 0.93 6.19 11.41
N PRO A 50 1.45 7.43 11.51
CA PRO A 50 2.69 7.66 12.26
C PRO A 50 2.57 7.19 13.69
N GLY A 51 3.56 6.47 14.16
CA GLY A 51 3.54 5.86 15.48
C GLY A 51 2.83 4.51 15.53
N ALA A 52 2.50 3.92 14.36
CA ALA A 52 1.90 2.59 14.30
C ALA A 52 2.80 1.55 14.97
N THR A 53 2.19 0.62 15.71
CA THR A 53 2.92 -0.48 16.32
C THR A 53 3.11 -1.62 15.33
N GLN A 54 4.09 -2.47 15.62
CA GLN A 54 4.31 -3.67 14.82
C GLN A 54 3.08 -4.59 14.82
N GLY A 55 2.35 -4.66 15.94
CA GLY A 55 1.12 -5.44 16.05
C GLY A 55 0.02 -4.93 15.13
N GLU A 56 -0.17 -3.60 15.08
CA GLU A 56 -1.15 -2.98 14.17
C GLU A 56 -0.81 -3.27 12.72
N LEU A 57 0.46 -3.15 12.37
CA LEU A 57 0.95 -3.41 11.03
C LEU A 57 0.78 -4.88 10.63
N SER A 58 1.04 -5.80 11.57
CA SER A 58 0.84 -7.24 11.36
C SER A 58 -0.61 -7.57 11.02
N ARG A 59 -1.56 -6.96 11.72
CA ARG A 59 -3.00 -7.13 11.44
C ARG A 59 -3.38 -6.59 10.07
N PHE A 60 -2.88 -5.41 9.73
CA PHE A 60 -3.17 -4.81 8.43
C PHE A 60 -2.64 -5.65 7.27
N MET A 61 -1.41 -6.15 7.38
CA MET A 61 -0.75 -6.89 6.30
C MET A 61 -1.09 -8.37 6.28
N GLU A 62 -1.78 -8.87 7.30
CA GLU A 62 -2.08 -10.30 7.46
C GLU A 62 -0.83 -11.18 7.35
N ARG A 63 0.28 -10.70 7.90
CA ARG A 63 1.57 -11.38 7.91
C ARG A 63 1.94 -11.79 9.33
N ASP A 64 2.68 -12.88 9.45
CA ASP A 64 3.17 -13.29 10.75
C ASP A 64 4.24 -12.31 11.27
N LYS A 65 4.46 -12.35 12.59
CA LYS A 65 5.37 -11.41 13.28
C LYS A 65 6.81 -11.52 12.78
N ALA A 66 7.25 -12.74 12.43
CA ALA A 66 8.63 -12.98 11.99
C ALA A 66 8.88 -12.36 10.61
N GLN A 67 7.95 -12.53 9.67
CA GLN A 67 8.04 -11.95 8.34
C GLN A 67 8.03 -10.42 8.41
N LEU A 68 7.13 -9.88 9.23
CA LEU A 68 7.03 -8.44 9.40
C LEU A 68 8.28 -7.86 10.06
N ALA A 69 8.82 -8.54 11.06
CA ALA A 69 10.06 -8.10 11.72
C ALA A 69 11.22 -7.99 10.73
N ARG A 70 11.30 -8.90 9.76
CA ARG A 70 12.33 -8.86 8.72
C ARG A 70 12.14 -7.67 7.78
N LEU A 71 10.88 -7.38 7.42
CA LEU A 71 10.55 -6.21 6.57
C LEU A 71 10.95 -4.91 7.29
N ILE A 72 10.60 -4.79 8.55
CA ILE A 72 10.92 -3.61 9.36
C ILE A 72 12.43 -3.47 9.53
N LYS A 73 13.12 -4.59 9.80
CA LYS A 73 14.58 -4.57 9.90
C LYS A 73 15.22 -4.11 8.61
N GLY A 74 14.75 -4.61 7.46
CA GLY A 74 15.24 -4.17 6.15
C GLY A 74 15.05 -2.68 5.94
N LEU A 75 13.90 -2.14 6.31
CA LEU A 75 13.61 -0.71 6.20
C LEU A 75 14.48 0.14 7.15
N ARG A 76 14.74 -0.34 8.37
CA ARG A 76 15.65 0.33 9.28
C ARG A 76 17.08 0.33 8.76
N ASP A 77 17.53 -0.80 8.23
CA ASP A 77 18.88 -0.93 7.66
C ASP A 77 19.09 0.02 6.47
N LYS A 78 18.01 0.32 5.75
CA LYS A 78 18.00 1.29 4.64
C LYS A 78 17.77 2.73 5.12
N SER A 79 17.61 2.94 6.42
CA SER A 79 17.35 4.25 7.04
C SER A 79 16.04 4.88 6.54
N LEU A 80 15.02 4.08 6.28
CA LEU A 80 13.72 4.54 5.80
C LEU A 80 12.67 4.65 6.90
N VAL A 81 12.84 3.90 7.99
CA VAL A 81 11.98 3.98 9.17
C VAL A 81 12.81 4.08 10.43
N ILE A 82 12.22 4.70 11.45
CA ILE A 82 12.73 4.75 12.81
C ILE A 82 11.79 3.94 13.68
N SER A 83 12.36 3.14 14.57
CA SER A 83 11.63 2.31 15.52
C SER A 83 11.93 2.84 16.91
N GLU A 84 10.90 3.28 17.63
CA GLU A 84 11.03 3.81 18.98
C GLU A 84 10.19 2.98 19.95
N MET A 85 10.70 2.80 21.16
CA MET A 85 9.96 2.12 22.21
C MET A 85 8.75 2.94 22.62
N ASP A 86 7.58 2.29 22.74
CA ASP A 86 6.39 2.96 23.24
C ASP A 86 6.61 3.37 24.69
N PRO A 87 6.41 4.64 25.06
CA PRO A 87 6.56 5.09 26.45
C PRO A 87 5.64 4.38 27.44
N ASP A 88 4.46 3.96 26.98
CA ASP A 88 3.45 3.33 27.81
C ASP A 88 3.54 1.81 27.84
N ASP A 89 4.19 1.19 26.85
CA ASP A 89 4.37 -0.26 26.75
C ASP A 89 5.74 -0.59 26.15
N ARG A 90 6.69 -0.96 26.99
CA ARG A 90 8.06 -1.27 26.57
C ARG A 90 8.18 -2.50 25.66
N ARG A 91 7.10 -3.28 25.54
CA ARG A 91 7.06 -4.45 24.65
C ARG A 91 6.70 -4.07 23.23
N SER A 92 6.18 -2.85 23.04
CA SER A 92 5.69 -2.36 21.76
C SER A 92 6.66 -1.35 21.19
N MET A 93 6.93 -1.48 19.89
CA MET A 93 7.74 -0.54 19.14
C MET A 93 6.84 0.28 18.23
N ARG A 94 7.02 1.60 18.23
CA ARG A 94 6.31 2.52 17.35
C ARG A 94 7.19 2.89 16.17
N LEU A 95 6.59 2.94 14.99
CA LEU A 95 7.28 3.17 13.74
C LEU A 95 6.93 4.53 13.17
N THR A 96 7.95 5.25 12.70
CA THR A 96 7.78 6.50 11.95
C THR A 96 8.73 6.49 10.75
N LEU A 97 8.38 7.25 9.72
CA LEU A 97 9.23 7.39 8.55
C LEU A 97 10.35 8.39 8.80
N THR A 98 11.53 8.11 8.25
CA THR A 98 12.59 9.11 8.13
C THR A 98 12.25 10.07 6.99
N ASP A 99 13.04 11.12 6.81
CA ASP A 99 12.90 12.02 5.65
C ASP A 99 13.05 11.24 4.34
N ALA A 100 14.01 10.30 4.29
CA ALA A 100 14.19 9.44 3.12
C ALA A 100 12.97 8.56 2.86
N GLY A 101 12.39 7.97 3.92
CA GLY A 101 11.16 7.18 3.82
C GLY A 101 9.98 8.01 3.34
N ASN A 102 9.83 9.23 3.85
CA ASN A 102 8.79 10.16 3.41
C ASN A 102 8.97 10.57 1.94
N HIS A 103 10.20 10.71 1.49
CA HIS A 103 10.49 11.02 0.08
C HIS A 103 9.99 9.92 -0.86
N ILE A 104 10.29 8.66 -0.53
CA ILE A 104 9.79 7.51 -1.31
C ILE A 104 8.27 7.45 -1.27
N ARG A 105 7.68 7.63 -0.11
CA ARG A 105 6.21 7.64 0.03
C ARG A 105 5.57 8.74 -0.82
N THR A 106 6.17 9.92 -0.86
CA THR A 106 5.68 11.05 -1.67
C THR A 106 5.69 10.68 -3.16
N ILE A 107 6.76 10.04 -3.63
CA ILE A 107 6.86 9.57 -5.02
C ILE A 107 5.76 8.57 -5.32
N MET A 108 5.57 7.59 -4.45
CA MET A 108 4.52 6.55 -4.61
C MET A 108 3.13 7.15 -4.62
N LYS A 109 2.86 8.09 -3.72
CA LYS A 109 1.55 8.75 -3.61
C LYS A 109 1.24 9.57 -4.86
N ARG A 110 2.23 10.29 -5.36
CA ARG A 110 2.10 11.10 -6.58
C ARG A 110 1.84 10.22 -7.80
N GLU A 111 2.58 9.13 -7.92
CA GLU A 111 2.39 8.16 -9.00
C GLU A 111 1.05 7.43 -8.88
N GLY A 112 0.63 7.08 -7.67
CA GLY A 112 -0.69 6.49 -7.43
C GLY A 112 -1.82 7.39 -7.87
N LYS A 113 -1.71 8.69 -7.59
CA LYS A 113 -2.70 9.68 -8.05
C LYS A 113 -2.75 9.75 -9.57
N ARG A 114 -1.59 9.82 -10.22
CA ARG A 114 -1.50 9.85 -11.69
C ARG A 114 -2.14 8.60 -12.32
N LEU A 115 -1.86 7.43 -11.75
CA LEU A 115 -2.39 6.16 -12.24
C LEU A 115 -3.90 6.06 -12.02
N THR A 116 -4.41 6.60 -10.93
CA THR A 116 -5.85 6.66 -10.67
C THR A 116 -6.54 7.52 -11.72
N GLU A 117 -6.01 8.71 -11.99
CA GLU A 117 -6.53 9.61 -13.02
C GLU A 117 -6.51 8.95 -14.40
N LEU A 118 -5.43 8.24 -14.73
CA LEU A 118 -5.32 7.48 -15.96
C LEU A 118 -6.37 6.36 -16.02
N GLY A 119 -6.55 5.64 -14.93
CA GLY A 119 -7.47 4.51 -14.85
C GLY A 119 -8.93 4.90 -15.07
N VAL A 120 -9.33 6.08 -14.58
CA VAL A 120 -10.70 6.55 -14.72
C VAL A 120 -10.87 7.53 -15.90
N SER A 121 -9.80 7.74 -16.68
CA SER A 121 -9.89 8.61 -17.85
C SER A 121 -10.92 8.03 -18.84
N GLY A 122 -11.72 8.92 -19.40
CA GLY A 122 -12.79 8.52 -20.31
C GLY A 122 -14.12 8.26 -19.61
N LEU A 123 -14.14 8.18 -18.28
CA LEU A 123 -15.41 8.13 -17.54
C LEU A 123 -15.95 9.54 -17.36
N SER A 124 -17.27 9.69 -17.50
CA SER A 124 -17.94 10.93 -17.12
C SER A 124 -17.91 11.07 -15.59
N GLU A 125 -18.17 12.27 -15.08
CA GLU A 125 -18.26 12.50 -13.64
C GLU A 125 -19.31 11.58 -12.99
N GLU A 126 -20.45 11.39 -13.64
CA GLU A 126 -21.51 10.51 -13.17
C GLU A 126 -21.05 9.04 -13.11
N GLU A 127 -20.38 8.58 -14.17
CA GLU A 127 -19.84 7.22 -14.23
C GLU A 127 -18.77 7.00 -13.14
N HIS A 128 -17.91 7.99 -12.91
CA HIS A 128 -16.90 7.93 -11.87
C HIS A 128 -17.55 7.77 -10.49
N GLN A 129 -18.58 8.57 -10.20
CA GLN A 129 -19.29 8.49 -8.91
C GLN A 129 -20.02 7.15 -8.76
N GLN A 130 -20.62 6.63 -9.83
CA GLN A 130 -21.24 5.31 -9.82
C GLN A 130 -20.22 4.21 -9.55
N LEU A 131 -19.05 4.28 -10.18
CA LEU A 131 -17.98 3.30 -9.99
C LEU A 131 -17.54 3.28 -8.52
N LEU A 132 -17.28 4.46 -7.93
CA LEU A 132 -16.91 4.57 -6.51
C LEU A 132 -17.96 3.93 -5.62
N LYS A 133 -19.22 4.24 -5.85
CA LYS A 133 -20.34 3.71 -5.07
C LYS A 133 -20.42 2.19 -5.16
N LEU A 134 -20.31 1.64 -6.36
CA LEU A 134 -20.39 0.20 -6.59
C LEU A 134 -19.21 -0.54 -6.00
N VAL A 135 -18.01 -0.02 -6.15
CA VAL A 135 -16.80 -0.60 -5.58
C VAL A 135 -16.88 -0.60 -4.05
N HIS A 136 -17.39 0.47 -3.44
CA HIS A 136 -17.63 0.52 -2.00
C HIS A 136 -18.60 -0.55 -1.53
N LYS A 137 -19.67 -0.80 -2.27
CA LYS A 137 -20.62 -1.87 -1.93
C LYS A 137 -19.94 -3.25 -1.94
N VAL A 138 -19.09 -3.49 -2.93
CA VAL A 138 -18.33 -4.74 -3.01
C VAL A 138 -17.38 -4.86 -1.81
N TYR A 139 -16.68 -3.79 -1.49
CA TYR A 139 -15.75 -3.74 -0.36
C TYR A 139 -16.43 -4.05 0.97
N GLU A 140 -17.59 -3.44 1.22
CA GLU A 140 -18.36 -3.63 2.46
C GLU A 140 -18.77 -5.08 2.70
N ASN A 141 -18.94 -5.87 1.63
CA ASN A 141 -19.27 -7.30 1.76
C ASN A 141 -18.12 -8.14 2.33
N PHE A 142 -16.91 -7.60 2.36
CA PHE A 142 -15.72 -8.29 2.87
C PHE A 142 -15.28 -7.78 4.25
N GLU A 143 -16.01 -6.87 4.86
CA GLU A 143 -15.72 -6.38 6.22
C GLU A 143 -16.22 -7.33 7.30
#